data_83b711b2b251fac07168c1879d6e5365
#
_entry.id   83b711b2b251fac07168c1879d6e5365
#
_cell.length_a   1.000
_cell.length_b   1.000
_cell.length_c   1.000
_cell.angle_alpha   90.00
_cell.angle_beta   90.00
_cell.angle_gamma   90.00
#
_symmetry.space_group_name_H-M   'P 1'
#
loop_
_entity.id
_entity.type
_entity.pdbx_description
1 polymer ?
#
loop_
_entity_poly.entity_id
_entity_poly.type
_entity_poly.pdbx_seq_one_letter_code
_entity_poly.pdbx_strand_id
1 'polypeptide(L)'
;MNELKYDDFLRRINIQDVLKDAGYQLNRKDGIRYPSYVRLDSNGKRIKGDKFIVTANGTCCFQPPAQKNYNVIGFIKDHPTLFPDYTPSMSVDKLVNVVCNRLLNNPIEYNQPRKEQKEYTPKVFSIKDYECLDFNRYNFASQKPFYSFFKPRGINLDTQKAFGYNFMIAIKEASNGQTYTNLVFPLRKPSDLSTIVGLEERSRPDKEGRTSYKGMAAGSNATEGMWIASPSKTELSKVKDVYWFESAFDAMAFYQIQREQMNNAQQLGKKETDRLARACFISTGGNPSMHQFKGMQAQTQTSNHHLCFDRDVAGRTFALNFLVANNNADVKVMAQGDSTIIEANGEKHLINFADRDFKLEEVANKLHLNMGMVSDKLSAYMMSLRNDSIFSGDEWLLPKDLLDLYGKYESDAEEYYSSKQSGLVCQDDLSDIRKTLEESHKVYSDAMRAAVAEFRASQDKRIYYEPCDKSYKDWNDQLLDKKAYSQTDEIETAFDDNGNDVVVEREEEYEEKNKNEEAEEREEEKKRSWFHR
;
A
#
# COMPACT_ATOMS: atom_id res chain seq x y z
N MET A 1 44.22 -1.63 -14.61
CA MET A 1 42.92 -2.24 -14.26
C MET A 1 41.84 -1.25 -14.68
N ASN A 2 40.97 -1.64 -15.61
CA ASN A 2 39.85 -0.75 -15.98
C ASN A 2 38.97 -0.55 -14.74
N GLU A 3 38.71 0.69 -14.38
CA GLU A 3 37.75 1.04 -13.30
C GLU A 3 36.36 0.49 -13.66
N LEU A 4 35.82 -0.38 -12.79
CA LEU A 4 34.49 -0.94 -12.97
C LEU A 4 33.43 0.18 -12.84
N LYS A 5 32.51 0.22 -13.78
CA LYS A 5 31.39 1.16 -13.78
C LYS A 5 30.20 0.58 -13.01
N TYR A 6 29.25 1.41 -12.64
CA TYR A 6 28.03 1.00 -11.93
C TYR A 6 27.27 -0.11 -12.67
N ASP A 7 27.23 -0.07 -14.00
CA ASP A 7 26.61 -1.12 -14.82
C ASP A 7 27.28 -2.50 -14.64
N ASP A 8 28.60 -2.53 -14.42
CA ASP A 8 29.32 -3.77 -14.16
C ASP A 8 28.93 -4.36 -12.80
N PHE A 9 28.74 -3.51 -11.80
CA PHE A 9 28.26 -3.93 -10.48
C PHE A 9 26.84 -4.50 -10.54
N LEU A 10 25.93 -3.81 -11.25
CA LEU A 10 24.54 -4.25 -11.41
C LEU A 10 24.43 -5.61 -12.12
N ARG A 11 25.32 -5.91 -13.05
CA ARG A 11 25.34 -7.19 -13.78
C ARG A 11 25.96 -8.34 -12.99
N ARG A 12 26.91 -8.05 -12.10
CA ARG A 12 27.78 -9.06 -11.49
C ARG A 12 27.45 -9.34 -10.02
N ILE A 13 26.75 -8.44 -9.32
CA ILE A 13 26.44 -8.57 -7.91
C ILE A 13 24.94 -8.83 -7.76
N ASN A 14 24.59 -9.87 -6.98
CA ASN A 14 23.21 -10.15 -6.61
C ASN A 14 22.82 -9.29 -5.40
N ILE A 15 21.59 -8.72 -5.41
CA ILE A 15 21.08 -7.94 -4.27
C ILE A 15 21.05 -8.74 -2.96
N GLN A 16 20.91 -10.07 -3.03
CA GLN A 16 20.96 -10.93 -1.85
C GLN A 16 22.34 -10.92 -1.16
N ASP A 17 23.41 -10.75 -1.93
CA ASP A 17 24.77 -10.65 -1.37
C ASP A 17 24.93 -9.33 -0.60
N VAL A 18 24.37 -8.25 -1.16
CA VAL A 18 24.36 -6.93 -0.51
C VAL A 18 23.53 -6.95 0.77
N LEU A 19 22.34 -7.57 0.75
CA LEU A 19 21.51 -7.72 1.94
C LEU A 19 22.21 -8.50 3.06
N LYS A 20 22.89 -9.58 2.71
CA LYS A 20 23.65 -10.36 3.70
C LYS A 20 24.82 -9.59 4.28
N ASP A 21 25.54 -8.86 3.44
CA ASP A 21 26.63 -8.00 3.85
C ASP A 21 26.16 -6.87 4.78
N ALA A 22 24.95 -6.38 4.56
CA ALA A 22 24.26 -5.42 5.44
C ALA A 22 23.68 -6.05 6.73
N GLY A 23 23.95 -7.34 7.00
CA GLY A 23 23.54 -8.04 8.22
C GLY A 23 22.16 -8.68 8.18
N TYR A 24 21.52 -8.77 7.00
CA TYR A 24 20.23 -9.46 6.85
C TYR A 24 20.42 -10.97 6.67
N GLN A 25 19.50 -11.75 7.22
CA GLN A 25 19.47 -13.19 7.11
C GLN A 25 18.23 -13.65 6.33
N LEU A 26 18.38 -14.74 5.57
CA LEU A 26 17.27 -15.33 4.83
C LEU A 26 16.15 -15.79 5.78
N ASN A 27 14.96 -15.28 5.58
CA ASN A 27 13.79 -15.70 6.30
C ASN A 27 13.20 -16.99 5.70
N ARG A 28 13.53 -18.14 6.26
CA ARG A 28 13.07 -19.45 5.77
C ARG A 28 11.56 -19.70 5.92
N LYS A 29 10.85 -18.84 6.65
CA LYS A 29 9.39 -18.98 6.84
C LYS A 29 8.57 -18.44 5.67
N ASP A 30 9.16 -17.56 4.86
CA ASP A 30 8.52 -17.03 3.67
C ASP A 30 8.90 -17.89 2.45
N GLY A 31 8.00 -17.96 1.46
CA GLY A 31 8.17 -18.85 0.32
C GLY A 31 9.44 -18.61 -0.51
N ILE A 32 9.86 -19.64 -1.25
CA ILE A 32 11.14 -19.68 -2.00
C ILE A 32 11.12 -18.78 -3.24
N ARG A 33 9.93 -18.45 -3.76
CA ARG A 33 9.77 -17.71 -5.03
C ARG A 33 10.24 -16.25 -4.94
N TYR A 34 9.97 -15.62 -3.80
CA TYR A 34 10.40 -14.27 -3.47
C TYR A 34 11.07 -14.32 -2.09
N PRO A 35 12.37 -14.64 -2.04
CA PRO A 35 13.05 -14.79 -0.77
C PRO A 35 13.04 -13.48 -0.01
N SER A 36 12.70 -13.53 1.27
CA SER A 36 12.75 -12.39 2.15
C SER A 36 13.93 -12.45 3.09
N TYR A 37 14.43 -11.27 3.44
CA TYR A 37 15.59 -11.09 4.31
C TYR A 37 15.16 -10.21 5.50
N VAL A 38 15.58 -10.61 6.71
CA VAL A 38 15.23 -9.95 7.97
C VAL A 38 16.48 -9.75 8.82
N ARG A 39 16.51 -8.70 9.64
CA ARG A 39 17.52 -8.57 10.68
C ARG A 39 17.02 -9.12 12.01
N LEU A 40 17.96 -9.59 12.81
CA LEU A 40 17.70 -10.06 14.16
C LEU A 40 18.29 -9.07 15.17
N ASP A 41 17.61 -8.88 16.29
CA ASP A 41 18.14 -8.16 17.45
C ASP A 41 19.21 -9.00 18.20
N SER A 42 19.78 -8.43 19.26
CA SER A 42 20.79 -9.09 20.11
C SER A 42 20.28 -10.39 20.77
N ASN A 43 18.97 -10.59 20.84
CA ASN A 43 18.33 -11.78 21.41
C ASN A 43 17.93 -12.80 20.35
N GLY A 44 18.31 -12.60 19.08
CA GLY A 44 17.95 -13.47 17.96
C GLY A 44 16.49 -13.33 17.52
N LYS A 45 15.74 -12.34 18.01
CA LYS A 45 14.37 -12.05 17.61
C LYS A 45 14.37 -11.12 16.40
N ARG A 46 13.41 -11.33 15.50
CA ARG A 46 13.28 -10.48 14.32
C ARG A 46 12.94 -9.05 14.69
N ILE A 47 13.63 -8.10 14.10
CA ILE A 47 13.29 -6.68 14.19
C ILE A 47 12.02 -6.48 13.36
N LYS A 48 10.94 -6.02 14.02
CA LYS A 48 9.63 -5.80 13.37
C LYS A 48 9.76 -4.65 12.35
N GLY A 49 9.19 -4.85 11.16
CA GLY A 49 9.24 -3.85 10.07
C GLY A 49 10.54 -3.86 9.25
N ASP A 50 11.61 -4.51 9.71
CA ASP A 50 12.90 -4.57 9.01
C ASP A 50 13.00 -5.86 8.17
N LYS A 51 12.31 -5.86 7.02
CA LYS A 51 12.21 -7.00 6.11
C LYS A 51 12.30 -6.53 4.66
N PHE A 52 13.20 -7.11 3.89
CA PHE A 52 13.29 -6.90 2.44
C PHE A 52 12.85 -8.16 1.69
N ILE A 53 12.09 -7.97 0.62
CA ILE A 53 11.67 -9.02 -0.31
C ILE A 53 12.45 -8.85 -1.60
N VAL A 54 13.10 -9.93 -2.05
CA VAL A 54 13.91 -9.93 -3.27
C VAL A 54 13.05 -10.29 -4.47
N THR A 55 13.20 -9.57 -5.57
CA THR A 55 12.51 -9.83 -6.84
C THR A 55 12.96 -11.18 -7.43
N ALA A 56 12.12 -11.78 -8.28
CA ALA A 56 12.34 -13.12 -8.82
C ALA A 56 13.66 -13.29 -9.60
N ASN A 57 14.16 -12.20 -10.19
CA ASN A 57 15.44 -12.17 -10.93
C ASN A 57 16.67 -11.87 -10.03
N GLY A 58 16.46 -11.60 -8.73
CA GLY A 58 17.54 -11.30 -7.80
C GLY A 58 18.28 -9.98 -8.03
N THR A 59 17.76 -9.10 -8.89
CA THR A 59 18.42 -7.81 -9.23
C THR A 59 17.99 -6.67 -8.31
N CYS A 60 16.80 -6.76 -7.71
CA CYS A 60 16.22 -5.74 -6.85
C CYS A 60 15.62 -6.35 -5.58
N CYS A 61 15.45 -5.51 -4.57
CA CYS A 61 14.63 -5.80 -3.40
C CYS A 61 13.74 -4.60 -3.07
N PHE A 62 12.70 -4.84 -2.27
CA PHE A 62 11.84 -3.79 -1.74
C PHE A 62 11.47 -4.10 -0.30
N GLN A 63 11.18 -3.05 0.47
CA GLN A 63 10.74 -3.15 1.86
C GLN A 63 9.24 -2.84 1.95
N PRO A 64 8.36 -3.83 2.22
CA PRO A 64 6.97 -3.54 2.49
C PRO A 64 6.80 -2.68 3.76
N PRO A 65 5.84 -1.74 3.78
CA PRO A 65 4.84 -1.44 2.74
C PRO A 65 5.32 -0.43 1.68
N ALA A 66 6.59 0.02 1.75
CA ALA A 66 7.14 0.97 0.78
C ALA A 66 7.23 0.33 -0.63
N GLN A 67 6.91 1.11 -1.66
CA GLN A 67 6.93 0.66 -3.06
C GLN A 67 8.29 0.89 -3.75
N LYS A 68 9.27 1.42 -3.03
CA LYS A 68 10.59 1.71 -3.59
C LYS A 68 11.37 0.42 -3.82
N ASN A 69 11.70 0.16 -5.08
CA ASN A 69 12.61 -0.92 -5.45
C ASN A 69 14.07 -0.43 -5.35
N TYR A 70 14.90 -1.21 -4.68
CA TYR A 70 16.33 -0.98 -4.55
C TYR A 70 17.08 -1.98 -5.42
N ASN A 71 17.88 -1.49 -6.34
CA ASN A 71 18.97 -2.28 -6.91
C ASN A 71 20.20 -2.22 -5.99
N VAL A 72 21.27 -2.92 -6.35
CA VAL A 72 22.52 -2.98 -5.57
C VAL A 72 23.01 -1.58 -5.18
N ILE A 73 23.09 -0.67 -6.15
CA ILE A 73 23.61 0.70 -5.94
C ILE A 73 22.67 1.51 -5.05
N GLY A 74 21.37 1.49 -5.36
CA GLY A 74 20.36 2.24 -4.62
C GLY A 74 20.26 1.78 -3.18
N PHE A 75 20.36 0.48 -2.92
CA PHE A 75 20.34 -0.05 -1.56
C PHE A 75 21.52 0.46 -0.71
N ILE A 76 22.74 0.38 -1.24
CA ILE A 76 23.93 0.86 -0.52
C ILE A 76 23.85 2.37 -0.27
N LYS A 77 23.39 3.17 -1.25
CA LYS A 77 23.29 4.63 -1.11
C LYS A 77 22.28 5.04 -0.04
N ASP A 78 21.15 4.35 0.03
CA ASP A 78 20.08 4.71 0.96
C ASP A 78 20.30 4.15 2.38
N HIS A 79 21.14 3.12 2.52
CA HIS A 79 21.41 2.46 3.81
C HIS A 79 22.89 2.40 4.16
N PRO A 80 23.65 3.52 4.07
CA PRO A 80 25.10 3.50 4.20
C PRO A 80 25.57 2.98 5.56
N THR A 81 24.84 3.28 6.63
CA THR A 81 25.18 2.88 8.00
C THR A 81 25.11 1.38 8.29
N LEU A 82 24.54 0.60 7.37
CA LEU A 82 24.46 -0.86 7.50
C LEU A 82 25.78 -1.57 7.09
N PHE A 83 26.68 -0.85 6.44
CA PHE A 83 27.92 -1.42 5.92
C PHE A 83 29.11 -1.08 6.84
N PRO A 84 29.94 -2.07 7.19
CA PRO A 84 31.10 -1.85 8.08
C PRO A 84 32.14 -0.89 7.49
N ASP A 85 32.16 -0.75 6.16
CA ASP A 85 33.10 0.14 5.46
C ASP A 85 32.69 1.61 5.55
N TYR A 86 31.49 1.93 6.03
CA TYR A 86 30.97 3.30 6.08
C TYR A 86 31.63 4.11 7.19
N THR A 87 32.06 5.32 6.83
CA THR A 87 32.46 6.36 7.78
C THR A 87 31.72 7.66 7.47
N PRO A 88 31.38 8.49 8.48
CA PRO A 88 30.61 9.74 8.26
C PRO A 88 31.27 10.72 7.27
N SER A 89 32.60 10.65 7.10
CA SER A 89 33.35 11.48 6.16
C SER A 89 33.42 10.90 4.73
N MET A 90 32.92 9.68 4.50
CA MET A 90 32.96 9.02 3.21
C MET A 90 31.75 9.40 2.37
N SER A 91 31.97 9.75 1.09
CA SER A 91 30.87 9.91 0.16
C SER A 91 30.17 8.57 -0.13
N VAL A 92 28.85 8.59 -0.33
CA VAL A 92 28.09 7.36 -0.62
C VAL A 92 28.51 6.68 -1.93
N ASP A 93 28.99 7.42 -2.91
CA ASP A 93 29.52 6.84 -4.17
C ASP A 93 30.83 6.10 -3.92
N LYS A 94 31.69 6.60 -3.02
CA LYS A 94 32.90 5.89 -2.59
C LYS A 94 32.53 4.61 -1.83
N LEU A 95 31.51 4.66 -0.96
CA LEU A 95 31.02 3.48 -0.26
C LEU A 95 30.53 2.41 -1.24
N VAL A 96 29.73 2.79 -2.24
CA VAL A 96 29.27 1.86 -3.29
C VAL A 96 30.45 1.15 -3.95
N ASN A 97 31.49 1.91 -4.37
CA ASN A 97 32.67 1.33 -4.98
C ASN A 97 33.40 0.36 -4.05
N VAL A 98 33.58 0.73 -2.77
CA VAL A 98 34.25 -0.11 -1.79
C VAL A 98 33.49 -1.41 -1.55
N VAL A 99 32.20 -1.33 -1.23
CA VAL A 99 31.34 -2.49 -0.95
C VAL A 99 31.25 -3.40 -2.17
N CYS A 100 30.97 -2.84 -3.36
CA CYS A 100 30.82 -3.63 -4.58
C CYS A 100 32.12 -4.33 -4.98
N ASN A 101 33.26 -3.65 -4.93
CA ASN A 101 34.55 -4.28 -5.22
C ASN A 101 34.91 -5.35 -4.19
N ARG A 102 34.61 -5.13 -2.90
CA ARG A 102 34.83 -6.14 -1.86
C ARG A 102 33.97 -7.39 -2.11
N LEU A 103 32.68 -7.22 -2.42
CA LEU A 103 31.79 -8.35 -2.73
C LEU A 103 32.20 -9.12 -4.00
N LEU A 104 32.76 -8.43 -5.00
CA LEU A 104 33.27 -9.10 -6.20
C LEU A 104 34.55 -9.89 -5.96
N ASN A 105 35.43 -9.39 -5.09
CA ASN A 105 36.74 -10.04 -4.80
C ASN A 105 36.61 -11.11 -3.71
N ASN A 106 35.68 -10.95 -2.78
CA ASN A 106 35.38 -11.91 -1.72
C ASN A 106 33.89 -12.24 -1.73
N PRO A 107 33.43 -13.05 -2.67
CA PRO A 107 32.03 -13.44 -2.74
C PRO A 107 31.63 -14.17 -1.45
N ILE A 108 30.43 -13.85 -0.93
CA ILE A 108 29.90 -14.53 0.25
C ILE A 108 29.68 -15.99 -0.10
N GLU A 109 30.43 -16.91 0.55
CA GLU A 109 30.29 -18.34 0.33
C GLU A 109 28.89 -18.82 0.77
N TYR A 110 28.19 -19.47 -0.13
CA TYR A 110 26.91 -20.08 0.10
C TYR A 110 27.07 -21.55 0.41
N ASN A 111 26.65 -22.00 1.57
CA ASN A 111 26.46 -23.41 1.87
C ASN A 111 25.25 -24.04 1.17
N GLN A 112 24.72 -23.39 0.14
CA GLN A 112 23.68 -23.96 -0.72
C GLN A 112 24.08 -23.75 -2.18
N PRO A 113 23.87 -24.76 -3.06
CA PRO A 113 24.20 -24.62 -4.47
C PRO A 113 23.44 -23.39 -5.02
N ARG A 114 24.22 -22.49 -5.65
CA ARG A 114 23.64 -21.45 -6.50
C ARG A 114 22.70 -22.17 -7.47
N LYS A 115 21.39 -21.94 -7.38
CA LYS A 115 20.52 -22.23 -8.51
C LYS A 115 21.04 -21.34 -9.64
N GLU A 116 21.57 -21.96 -10.70
CA GLU A 116 21.90 -21.24 -11.92
C GLU A 116 20.77 -20.27 -12.21
N GLN A 117 21.11 -19.00 -12.44
CA GLN A 117 20.14 -18.03 -12.90
C GLN A 117 19.65 -18.52 -14.25
N LYS A 118 18.55 -19.28 -14.25
CA LYS A 118 17.83 -19.53 -15.48
C LYS A 118 17.46 -18.17 -16.04
N GLU A 119 17.87 -17.91 -17.28
CA GLU A 119 17.40 -16.74 -18.00
C GLU A 119 15.89 -16.65 -17.80
N TYR A 120 15.46 -15.63 -17.08
CA TYR A 120 14.06 -15.41 -16.80
C TYR A 120 13.42 -14.85 -18.07
N THR A 121 12.86 -15.71 -18.87
CA THR A 121 11.89 -15.28 -19.89
C THR A 121 10.61 -14.91 -19.15
N PRO A 122 10.20 -13.62 -19.19
CA PRO A 122 8.96 -13.18 -18.56
C PRO A 122 7.81 -14.02 -19.11
N LYS A 123 7.15 -14.78 -18.25
CA LYS A 123 5.97 -15.52 -18.68
C LYS A 123 4.84 -14.52 -18.92
N VAL A 124 4.31 -14.50 -20.14
CA VAL A 124 3.12 -13.71 -20.47
C VAL A 124 1.90 -14.49 -19.97
N PHE A 125 1.01 -13.79 -19.26
CA PHE A 125 -0.23 -14.38 -18.81
C PHE A 125 -1.15 -14.68 -20.01
N SER A 126 -1.78 -15.85 -19.98
CA SER A 126 -2.86 -16.20 -20.91
C SER A 126 -4.00 -16.90 -20.16
N ILE A 127 -5.20 -16.37 -20.27
CA ILE A 127 -6.39 -17.01 -19.71
C ILE A 127 -6.69 -18.37 -20.38
N LYS A 128 -6.20 -18.56 -21.61
CA LYS A 128 -6.35 -19.82 -22.36
C LYS A 128 -5.59 -20.99 -21.76
N ASP A 129 -4.64 -20.72 -20.84
CA ASP A 129 -3.91 -21.75 -20.10
C ASP A 129 -4.77 -22.39 -18.98
N TYR A 130 -6.01 -21.95 -18.82
CA TYR A 130 -6.93 -22.36 -17.76
C TYR A 130 -8.26 -22.84 -18.35
N GLU A 131 -8.81 -23.92 -17.79
CA GLU A 131 -10.21 -24.23 -17.92
C GLU A 131 -10.98 -23.43 -16.86
N CYS A 132 -11.97 -22.63 -17.29
CA CYS A 132 -12.70 -21.74 -16.40
C CYS A 132 -14.15 -22.20 -16.24
N LEU A 133 -14.62 -22.23 -14.98
CA LEU A 133 -16.01 -22.47 -14.64
C LEU A 133 -16.63 -21.15 -14.17
N ASP A 134 -17.62 -20.69 -14.90
CA ASP A 134 -18.34 -19.46 -14.61
C ASP A 134 -19.44 -19.68 -13.56
N PHE A 135 -19.65 -18.66 -12.72
CA PHE A 135 -20.77 -18.64 -11.79
C PHE A 135 -22.04 -18.12 -12.49
N ASN A 136 -23.06 -18.99 -12.63
CA ASN A 136 -24.34 -18.57 -13.16
C ASN A 136 -25.31 -18.21 -12.02
N ARG A 137 -25.79 -16.97 -12.01
CA ARG A 137 -26.72 -16.42 -10.99
C ARG A 137 -28.04 -17.19 -10.88
N TYR A 138 -28.47 -17.84 -11.96
CA TYR A 138 -29.77 -18.47 -12.08
C TYR A 138 -29.70 -20.00 -12.05
N ASN A 139 -28.51 -20.59 -12.02
CA ASN A 139 -28.31 -22.02 -12.05
C ASN A 139 -27.61 -22.53 -10.80
N PHE A 140 -28.37 -23.19 -9.92
CA PHE A 140 -27.86 -23.76 -8.68
C PHE A 140 -26.71 -24.75 -8.88
N ALA A 141 -26.77 -25.58 -9.92
CA ALA A 141 -25.71 -26.55 -10.19
C ALA A 141 -24.36 -25.88 -10.47
N SER A 142 -24.34 -24.72 -11.16
CA SER A 142 -23.13 -23.96 -11.41
C SER A 142 -22.63 -23.18 -10.15
N GLN A 143 -23.50 -22.93 -9.18
CA GLN A 143 -23.16 -22.23 -7.93
C GLN A 143 -22.50 -23.16 -6.91
N LYS A 144 -22.87 -24.43 -6.90
CA LYS A 144 -22.44 -25.43 -5.92
C LYS A 144 -20.91 -25.54 -5.78
N PRO A 145 -20.09 -25.55 -6.84
CA PRO A 145 -18.63 -25.63 -6.71
C PRO A 145 -17.99 -24.47 -5.92
N PHE A 146 -18.63 -23.31 -5.94
CA PHE A 146 -18.13 -22.08 -5.28
C PHE A 146 -18.38 -22.06 -3.78
N TYR A 147 -19.35 -22.84 -3.29
CA TYR A 147 -19.75 -22.82 -1.89
C TYR A 147 -18.59 -23.05 -0.92
N SER A 148 -17.68 -24.00 -1.22
CA SER A 148 -16.53 -24.32 -0.37
C SER A 148 -15.51 -23.18 -0.25
N PHE A 149 -15.51 -22.21 -1.17
CA PHE A 149 -14.62 -21.05 -1.13
C PHE A 149 -15.23 -19.88 -0.36
N PHE A 150 -16.54 -19.67 -0.47
CA PHE A 150 -17.22 -18.51 0.10
C PHE A 150 -17.76 -18.74 1.52
N LYS A 151 -18.19 -19.97 1.84
CA LYS A 151 -18.73 -20.29 3.17
C LYS A 151 -17.78 -19.94 4.32
N PRO A 152 -16.48 -20.31 4.30
CA PRO A 152 -15.55 -19.97 5.37
C PRO A 152 -15.27 -18.47 5.50
N ARG A 153 -15.65 -17.69 4.47
CA ARG A 153 -15.54 -16.22 4.43
C ARG A 153 -16.84 -15.51 4.81
N GLY A 154 -17.90 -16.26 5.15
CA GLY A 154 -19.19 -15.69 5.50
C GLY A 154 -19.94 -15.01 4.34
N ILE A 155 -19.44 -15.13 3.10
CA ILE A 155 -20.04 -14.48 1.93
C ILE A 155 -21.28 -15.26 1.50
N ASN A 156 -22.46 -14.64 1.66
CA ASN A 156 -23.73 -15.23 1.35
C ASN A 156 -24.00 -15.34 -0.17
N LEU A 157 -25.03 -16.11 -0.55
CA LEU A 157 -25.35 -16.37 -1.95
C LEU A 157 -25.78 -15.11 -2.70
N ASP A 158 -26.49 -14.18 -2.05
CA ASP A 158 -26.95 -12.94 -2.70
C ASP A 158 -25.79 -12.03 -3.05
N THR A 159 -24.79 -11.94 -2.18
CA THR A 159 -23.53 -11.26 -2.47
C THR A 159 -22.77 -11.95 -3.60
N GLN A 160 -22.67 -13.29 -3.60
CA GLN A 160 -22.08 -14.03 -4.72
C GLN A 160 -22.80 -13.75 -6.04
N LYS A 161 -24.13 -13.71 -6.04
CA LYS A 161 -24.93 -13.33 -7.22
C LYS A 161 -24.66 -11.90 -7.67
N ALA A 162 -24.48 -10.95 -6.74
CA ALA A 162 -24.16 -9.58 -7.08
C ALA A 162 -22.84 -9.46 -7.87
N PHE A 163 -21.83 -10.22 -7.48
CA PHE A 163 -20.49 -10.23 -8.08
C PHE A 163 -20.24 -11.38 -9.07
N GLY A 164 -21.24 -12.16 -9.43
CA GLY A 164 -21.09 -13.41 -10.17
C GLY A 164 -20.40 -13.34 -11.54
N TYR A 165 -20.20 -12.15 -12.11
CA TYR A 165 -19.42 -11.93 -13.34
C TYR A 165 -17.96 -11.54 -13.09
N ASN A 166 -17.57 -11.40 -11.82
CA ASN A 166 -16.29 -10.85 -11.43
C ASN A 166 -15.39 -11.88 -10.73
N PHE A 167 -15.81 -13.14 -10.65
CA PHE A 167 -15.01 -14.27 -10.19
C PHE A 167 -15.36 -15.53 -10.97
N MET A 168 -14.47 -16.49 -10.97
CA MET A 168 -14.67 -17.82 -11.57
C MET A 168 -13.82 -18.85 -10.83
N ILE A 169 -14.03 -20.13 -11.12
CA ILE A 169 -13.08 -21.18 -10.75
C ILE A 169 -12.18 -21.42 -11.96
N ALA A 170 -10.87 -21.36 -11.76
CA ALA A 170 -9.89 -21.68 -12.77
C ALA A 170 -9.19 -23.01 -12.43
N ILE A 171 -9.13 -23.89 -13.41
CA ILE A 171 -8.50 -25.20 -13.33
C ILE A 171 -7.26 -25.15 -14.23
N LYS A 172 -6.13 -25.58 -13.69
CA LYS A 172 -4.86 -25.62 -14.40
C LYS A 172 -4.12 -26.91 -14.13
N GLU A 173 -3.70 -27.56 -15.19
CA GLU A 173 -2.75 -28.68 -15.11
C GLU A 173 -1.32 -28.16 -15.09
N ALA A 174 -0.54 -28.59 -14.10
CA ALA A 174 0.89 -28.30 -14.03
C ALA A 174 1.69 -29.33 -14.85
N SER A 175 2.94 -28.98 -15.18
CA SER A 175 3.84 -29.83 -15.96
C SER A 175 4.16 -31.20 -15.33
N ASN A 176 3.85 -31.37 -14.05
CA ASN A 176 3.96 -32.65 -13.32
C ASN A 176 2.66 -33.48 -13.35
N GLY A 177 1.65 -33.09 -14.14
CA GLY A 177 0.35 -33.74 -14.21
C GLY A 177 -0.59 -33.45 -13.04
N GLN A 178 -0.22 -32.57 -12.12
CA GLN A 178 -1.03 -32.17 -10.99
C GLN A 178 -2.03 -31.09 -11.40
N THR A 179 -3.31 -31.26 -11.05
CA THR A 179 -4.35 -30.28 -11.35
C THR A 179 -4.61 -29.39 -10.15
N TYR A 180 -4.60 -28.08 -10.37
CA TYR A 180 -4.94 -27.06 -9.38
C TYR A 180 -6.29 -26.43 -9.71
N THR A 181 -7.17 -26.38 -8.72
CA THR A 181 -8.49 -25.78 -8.82
C THR A 181 -8.60 -24.64 -7.82
N ASN A 182 -8.62 -23.41 -8.31
CA ASN A 182 -8.63 -22.19 -7.50
C ASN A 182 -9.85 -21.33 -7.79
N LEU A 183 -10.40 -20.68 -6.77
CA LEU A 183 -11.23 -19.50 -6.99
C LEU A 183 -10.33 -18.38 -7.48
N VAL A 184 -10.73 -17.70 -8.54
CA VAL A 184 -9.94 -16.61 -9.13
C VAL A 184 -10.75 -15.35 -9.31
N PHE A 185 -10.07 -14.22 -9.13
CA PHE A 185 -10.58 -12.87 -9.34
C PHE A 185 -9.83 -12.28 -10.54
N PRO A 186 -10.49 -12.10 -11.71
CA PRO A 186 -9.86 -11.61 -12.92
C PRO A 186 -9.34 -10.18 -12.75
N LEU A 187 -8.09 -9.95 -13.11
CA LEU A 187 -7.49 -8.62 -13.15
C LEU A 187 -7.73 -7.99 -14.53
N ARG A 188 -8.18 -6.75 -14.51
CA ARG A 188 -8.44 -5.94 -15.70
C ARG A 188 -7.79 -4.58 -15.56
N LYS A 189 -7.42 -3.94 -16.67
CA LYS A 189 -6.96 -2.55 -16.66
C LYS A 189 -8.18 -1.62 -16.65
N PRO A 190 -8.14 -0.49 -15.92
CA PRO A 190 -9.22 0.50 -15.97
C PRO A 190 -9.54 1.01 -17.38
N SER A 191 -8.53 1.10 -18.25
CA SER A 191 -8.67 1.51 -19.65
C SER A 191 -9.25 0.43 -20.57
N ASP A 192 -9.23 -0.85 -20.15
CA ASP A 192 -9.75 -1.99 -20.92
C ASP A 192 -10.32 -3.06 -19.98
N LEU A 193 -11.62 -2.97 -19.74
CA LEU A 193 -12.35 -3.95 -18.91
C LEU A 193 -12.70 -5.25 -19.66
N SER A 194 -12.48 -5.33 -20.95
CA SER A 194 -12.77 -6.51 -21.76
C SER A 194 -11.70 -7.59 -21.62
N THR A 195 -10.44 -7.18 -21.50
CA THR A 195 -9.28 -8.06 -21.47
C THR A 195 -8.87 -8.43 -20.06
N ILE A 196 -8.75 -9.74 -19.79
CA ILE A 196 -8.19 -10.26 -18.53
C ILE A 196 -6.67 -10.28 -18.66
N VAL A 197 -5.99 -9.49 -17.83
CA VAL A 197 -4.52 -9.32 -17.83
C VAL A 197 -3.83 -10.12 -16.73
N GLY A 198 -4.59 -10.83 -15.91
CA GLY A 198 -4.09 -11.65 -14.82
C GLY A 198 -5.21 -12.24 -13.99
N LEU A 199 -4.85 -13.08 -13.03
CA LEU A 199 -5.77 -13.66 -12.06
C LEU A 199 -5.17 -13.55 -10.66
N GLU A 200 -5.96 -13.10 -9.70
CA GLU A 200 -5.69 -13.34 -8.28
C GLU A 200 -6.28 -14.69 -7.90
N GLU A 201 -5.46 -15.59 -7.37
CA GLU A 201 -5.83 -16.99 -7.11
C GLU A 201 -5.96 -17.28 -5.61
N ARG A 202 -6.95 -18.05 -5.24
CA ARG A 202 -7.19 -18.57 -3.89
C ARG A 202 -7.45 -20.07 -3.95
N SER A 203 -6.63 -20.87 -3.26
CA SER A 203 -6.92 -22.31 -3.12
C SER A 203 -8.17 -22.53 -2.27
N ARG A 204 -8.74 -23.72 -2.40
CA ARG A 204 -9.85 -24.13 -1.53
C ARG A 204 -9.38 -24.12 -0.07
N PRO A 205 -10.13 -23.49 0.84
CA PRO A 205 -9.84 -23.55 2.26
C PRO A 205 -9.87 -24.99 2.80
N ASP A 206 -9.04 -25.26 3.80
CA ASP A 206 -9.10 -26.49 4.58
C ASP A 206 -10.34 -26.52 5.50
N LYS A 207 -10.45 -27.54 6.36
CA LYS A 207 -11.59 -27.68 7.29
C LYS A 207 -11.61 -26.55 8.34
N GLU A 208 -10.46 -25.98 8.65
CA GLU A 208 -10.28 -24.84 9.57
C GLU A 208 -10.40 -23.47 8.85
N GLY A 209 -10.79 -23.46 7.58
CA GLY A 209 -10.97 -22.23 6.79
C GLY A 209 -9.66 -21.57 6.31
N ARG A 210 -8.49 -22.23 6.50
CA ARG A 210 -7.19 -21.72 6.08
C ARG A 210 -6.94 -22.06 4.61
N THR A 211 -6.46 -21.08 3.84
CA THR A 211 -6.06 -21.30 2.44
C THR A 211 -4.57 -21.62 2.34
N SER A 212 -4.23 -22.72 1.68
CA SER A 212 -2.83 -23.13 1.45
C SER A 212 -2.11 -22.25 0.42
N TYR A 213 -2.86 -21.59 -0.48
CA TYR A 213 -2.31 -20.74 -1.51
C TYR A 213 -3.14 -19.47 -1.70
N LYS A 214 -2.45 -18.34 -1.68
CA LYS A 214 -2.92 -16.99 -2.02
C LYS A 214 -1.84 -16.35 -2.90
N GLY A 215 -2.18 -15.94 -4.12
CA GLY A 215 -1.19 -15.31 -5.00
C GLY A 215 -1.76 -14.87 -6.32
N MET A 216 -0.87 -14.43 -7.19
CA MET A 216 -1.18 -14.06 -8.57
C MET A 216 -0.78 -15.18 -9.52
N ALA A 217 -1.58 -15.42 -10.54
CA ALA A 217 -1.23 -16.30 -11.64
C ALA A 217 0.08 -15.85 -12.32
N ALA A 218 0.90 -16.81 -12.72
CA ALA A 218 2.20 -16.50 -13.31
C ALA A 218 2.04 -15.69 -14.61
N GLY A 219 2.74 -14.56 -14.70
CA GLY A 219 2.71 -13.65 -15.84
C GLY A 219 1.62 -12.58 -15.77
N SER A 220 0.80 -12.56 -14.71
CA SER A 220 -0.21 -11.52 -14.50
C SER A 220 0.42 -10.12 -14.49
N ASN A 221 -0.23 -9.19 -15.18
CA ASN A 221 0.10 -7.76 -15.07
C ASN A 221 -0.59 -7.19 -13.83
N ALA A 222 0.01 -7.37 -12.65
CA ALA A 222 -0.47 -6.78 -11.41
C ALA A 222 -0.03 -5.31 -11.22
N THR A 223 0.76 -4.76 -12.12
CA THR A 223 1.18 -3.35 -12.06
C THR A 223 0.05 -2.41 -12.48
N GLU A 224 -0.70 -2.78 -13.51
CA GLU A 224 -1.83 -1.97 -14.02
C GLU A 224 -3.19 -2.66 -13.79
N GLY A 225 -3.17 -4.00 -13.75
CA GLY A 225 -4.36 -4.82 -13.56
C GLY A 225 -4.80 -4.89 -12.11
N MET A 226 -6.10 -4.85 -11.90
CA MET A 226 -6.76 -5.01 -10.60
C MET A 226 -8.10 -5.69 -10.79
N TRP A 227 -8.65 -6.23 -9.73
CA TRP A 227 -10.03 -6.70 -9.77
C TRP A 227 -10.98 -5.50 -9.72
N ILE A 228 -11.81 -5.36 -10.76
CA ILE A 228 -12.77 -4.26 -10.93
C ILE A 228 -14.15 -4.87 -11.05
N ALA A 229 -15.04 -4.56 -10.13
CA ALA A 229 -16.36 -5.13 -10.06
C ALA A 229 -17.45 -4.07 -9.88
N SER A 230 -18.46 -4.11 -10.72
CA SER A 230 -19.68 -3.34 -10.55
C SER A 230 -20.88 -4.30 -10.59
N PRO A 231 -21.58 -4.51 -9.45
CA PRO A 231 -22.76 -5.40 -9.40
C PRO A 231 -23.83 -5.03 -10.41
N SER A 232 -23.99 -3.74 -10.70
CA SER A 232 -24.95 -3.19 -11.67
C SER A 232 -24.38 -3.03 -13.08
N LYS A 233 -23.14 -3.46 -13.34
CA LYS A 233 -22.45 -3.28 -14.63
C LYS A 233 -22.40 -1.82 -15.11
N THR A 234 -22.26 -0.89 -14.17
CA THR A 234 -22.17 0.53 -14.48
C THR A 234 -20.83 0.81 -15.17
N GLU A 235 -20.83 1.57 -16.26
CA GLU A 235 -19.61 2.05 -16.92
C GLU A 235 -18.79 2.92 -15.96
N LEU A 236 -17.47 2.82 -15.98
CA LEU A 236 -16.59 3.53 -15.04
C LEU A 236 -16.81 5.06 -15.05
N SER A 237 -17.04 5.64 -16.21
CA SER A 237 -17.34 7.07 -16.36
C SER A 237 -18.65 7.54 -15.69
N LYS A 238 -19.54 6.59 -15.38
CA LYS A 238 -20.86 6.84 -14.77
C LYS A 238 -20.93 6.37 -13.32
N VAL A 239 -19.86 5.77 -12.81
CA VAL A 239 -19.75 5.32 -11.42
C VAL A 239 -19.79 6.54 -10.49
N LYS A 240 -20.63 6.49 -9.46
CA LYS A 240 -20.72 7.56 -8.47
C LYS A 240 -19.70 7.37 -7.34
N ASP A 241 -19.55 6.15 -6.86
CA ASP A 241 -18.71 5.81 -5.72
C ASP A 241 -17.79 4.63 -6.07
N VAL A 242 -16.50 4.77 -5.79
CA VAL A 242 -15.45 3.75 -6.00
C VAL A 242 -14.89 3.35 -4.65
N TYR A 243 -15.04 2.09 -4.28
CA TYR A 243 -14.58 1.53 -3.01
C TYR A 243 -13.32 0.71 -3.23
N TRP A 244 -12.26 0.98 -2.45
CA TRP A 244 -10.94 0.38 -2.58
C TRP A 244 -10.61 -0.55 -1.43
N PHE A 245 -10.14 -1.76 -1.76
CA PHE A 245 -9.79 -2.82 -0.81
C PHE A 245 -8.49 -3.51 -1.20
N GLU A 246 -7.89 -4.22 -0.24
CA GLU A 246 -6.73 -5.08 -0.51
C GLU A 246 -7.11 -6.40 -1.14
N SER A 247 -8.28 -6.95 -0.83
CA SER A 247 -8.78 -8.19 -1.39
C SER A 247 -10.22 -8.11 -1.88
N ALA A 248 -10.57 -8.97 -2.84
CA ALA A 248 -11.93 -9.08 -3.33
C ALA A 248 -12.90 -9.61 -2.26
N PHE A 249 -12.42 -10.39 -1.29
CA PHE A 249 -13.24 -10.85 -0.17
C PHE A 249 -13.66 -9.71 0.75
N ASP A 250 -12.76 -8.74 1.02
CA ASP A 250 -13.09 -7.55 1.81
C ASP A 250 -14.12 -6.67 1.10
N ALA A 251 -13.97 -6.52 -0.21
CA ALA A 251 -14.95 -5.81 -1.03
C ALA A 251 -16.36 -6.46 -0.97
N MET A 252 -16.40 -7.79 -1.07
CA MET A 252 -17.67 -8.54 -0.98
C MET A 252 -18.25 -8.52 0.43
N ALA A 253 -17.40 -8.58 1.48
CA ALA A 253 -17.83 -8.48 2.88
C ALA A 253 -18.41 -7.10 3.18
N PHE A 254 -17.72 -6.02 2.76
CA PHE A 254 -18.23 -4.66 2.86
C PHE A 254 -19.60 -4.52 2.19
N TYR A 255 -19.71 -4.98 0.92
CA TYR A 255 -20.97 -4.92 0.19
C TYR A 255 -22.10 -5.64 0.96
N GLN A 256 -21.85 -6.83 1.49
CA GLN A 256 -22.82 -7.59 2.26
C GLN A 256 -23.27 -6.84 3.51
N ILE A 257 -22.33 -6.35 4.32
CA ILE A 257 -22.61 -5.56 5.53
C ILE A 257 -23.45 -4.33 5.20
N GLN A 258 -23.06 -3.57 4.17
CA GLN A 258 -23.80 -2.37 3.77
C GLN A 258 -25.21 -2.70 3.28
N ARG A 259 -25.39 -3.77 2.50
CA ARG A 259 -26.72 -4.24 2.05
C ARG A 259 -27.61 -4.67 3.21
N GLU A 260 -27.07 -5.37 4.19
CA GLU A 260 -27.81 -5.78 5.39
C GLU A 260 -28.24 -4.57 6.22
N GLN A 261 -27.36 -3.58 6.39
CA GLN A 261 -27.68 -2.32 7.09
C GLN A 261 -28.79 -1.55 6.36
N MET A 262 -28.71 -1.42 5.03
CA MET A 262 -29.73 -0.75 4.22
C MET A 262 -31.08 -1.47 4.31
N ASN A 263 -31.10 -2.80 4.21
CA ASN A 263 -32.33 -3.59 4.34
C ASN A 263 -32.98 -3.40 5.73
N ASN A 264 -32.17 -3.38 6.78
CA ASN A 264 -32.66 -3.15 8.14
C ASN A 264 -33.22 -1.71 8.29
N ALA A 265 -32.56 -0.70 7.74
CA ALA A 265 -33.03 0.69 7.74
C ALA A 265 -34.36 0.85 6.98
N GLN A 266 -34.51 0.19 5.83
CA GLN A 266 -35.76 0.18 5.05
C GLN A 266 -36.91 -0.50 5.82
N GLN A 267 -36.65 -1.60 6.53
CA GLN A 267 -37.65 -2.25 7.38
C GLN A 267 -38.11 -1.34 8.53
N LEU A 268 -37.27 -0.42 8.98
CA LEU A 268 -37.58 0.60 9.98
C LEU A 268 -38.25 1.87 9.37
N GLY A 269 -38.61 1.84 8.07
CA GLY A 269 -39.26 2.93 7.37
C GLY A 269 -38.38 4.10 6.98
N LYS A 270 -37.02 3.96 7.09
CA LYS A 270 -36.06 4.98 6.67
C LYS A 270 -35.88 4.92 5.15
N LYS A 271 -36.03 6.08 4.48
CA LYS A 271 -35.66 6.20 3.07
C LYS A 271 -34.15 6.39 2.95
N GLU A 272 -33.43 5.34 2.60
CA GLU A 272 -32.02 5.43 2.24
C GLU A 272 -31.85 5.35 0.73
N THR A 273 -30.98 6.23 0.18
CA THR A 273 -30.58 6.14 -1.22
C THR A 273 -29.62 4.98 -1.37
N ASP A 274 -29.91 4.06 -2.31
CA ASP A 274 -29.01 2.94 -2.60
C ASP A 274 -27.70 3.45 -3.23
N ARG A 275 -26.73 3.77 -2.37
CA ARG A 275 -25.40 4.24 -2.78
C ARG A 275 -24.61 3.17 -3.50
N LEU A 276 -24.96 1.88 -3.32
CA LEU A 276 -24.30 0.75 -3.98
C LEU A 276 -24.82 0.53 -5.40
N ALA A 277 -25.94 1.14 -5.79
CA ALA A 277 -26.57 0.93 -7.10
C ALA A 277 -25.67 1.34 -8.29
N ARG A 278 -24.78 2.33 -8.11
CA ARG A 278 -23.81 2.79 -9.11
C ARG A 278 -22.37 2.75 -8.59
N ALA A 279 -22.10 1.83 -7.70
CA ALA A 279 -20.80 1.67 -7.10
C ALA A 279 -19.91 0.74 -7.95
N CYS A 280 -18.62 0.98 -7.84
CA CYS A 280 -17.56 0.10 -8.30
C CYS A 280 -16.69 -0.32 -7.12
N PHE A 281 -16.30 -1.57 -7.08
CA PHE A 281 -15.49 -2.18 -6.04
C PHE A 281 -14.17 -2.63 -6.64
N ILE A 282 -13.08 -2.23 -6.00
CA ILE A 282 -11.72 -2.48 -6.47
C ILE A 282 -10.98 -3.32 -5.45
N SER A 283 -10.33 -4.38 -5.91
CA SER A 283 -9.29 -5.05 -5.13
C SER A 283 -7.95 -4.90 -5.83
N THR A 284 -6.95 -4.42 -5.09
CA THR A 284 -5.57 -4.27 -5.60
C THR A 284 -4.82 -5.61 -5.62
N GLY A 285 -5.39 -6.64 -4.97
CA GLY A 285 -4.78 -7.98 -4.86
C GLY A 285 -3.58 -8.02 -3.92
N GLY A 286 -3.53 -7.10 -2.96
CA GLY A 286 -2.43 -6.85 -2.04
C GLY A 286 -1.83 -5.46 -2.23
N ASN A 287 -0.50 -5.34 -2.29
CA ASN A 287 0.19 -4.05 -2.46
C ASN A 287 -0.24 -3.32 -3.74
N PRO A 288 -0.92 -2.16 -3.64
CA PRO A 288 -1.30 -1.38 -4.80
C PRO A 288 -0.09 -0.72 -5.49
N SER A 289 -0.18 -0.53 -6.79
CA SER A 289 0.78 0.25 -7.55
C SER A 289 0.25 1.67 -7.82
N MET A 290 1.17 2.61 -8.07
CA MET A 290 0.80 3.96 -8.51
C MET A 290 0.06 3.94 -9.87
N HIS A 291 0.35 2.96 -10.74
CA HIS A 291 -0.35 2.81 -12.02
C HIS A 291 -1.80 2.38 -11.85
N GLN A 292 -2.09 1.50 -10.87
CA GLN A 292 -3.46 1.12 -10.54
C GLN A 292 -4.26 2.34 -10.07
N PHE A 293 -3.71 3.14 -9.13
CA PHE A 293 -4.38 4.33 -8.64
C PHE A 293 -4.63 5.36 -9.74
N LYS A 294 -3.59 5.77 -10.45
CA LYS A 294 -3.70 6.76 -11.53
C LYS A 294 -4.59 6.28 -12.68
N GLY A 295 -4.48 5.00 -13.06
CA GLY A 295 -5.30 4.42 -14.11
C GLY A 295 -6.79 4.45 -13.78
N MET A 296 -7.17 4.15 -12.53
CA MET A 296 -8.57 4.20 -12.10
C MET A 296 -9.06 5.64 -11.94
N GLN A 297 -8.27 6.52 -11.32
CA GLN A 297 -8.60 7.94 -11.17
C GLN A 297 -8.87 8.61 -12.53
N ALA A 298 -8.09 8.26 -13.56
CA ALA A 298 -8.29 8.78 -14.91
C ALA A 298 -9.65 8.39 -15.52
N GLN A 299 -10.20 7.22 -15.16
CA GLN A 299 -11.48 6.73 -15.68
C GLN A 299 -12.69 7.17 -14.81
N THR A 300 -12.44 7.66 -13.59
CA THR A 300 -13.47 7.95 -12.57
C THR A 300 -13.33 9.35 -11.99
N GLN A 301 -13.02 10.34 -12.82
CA GLN A 301 -12.71 11.73 -12.42
C GLN A 301 -13.83 12.42 -11.65
N THR A 302 -15.10 12.05 -11.87
CA THR A 302 -16.27 12.63 -11.20
C THR A 302 -16.79 11.82 -10.04
N SER A 303 -16.15 10.68 -9.73
CA SER A 303 -16.56 9.76 -8.67
C SER A 303 -16.01 10.17 -7.31
N ASN A 304 -16.70 9.75 -6.25
CA ASN A 304 -16.10 9.71 -4.91
C ASN A 304 -15.25 8.44 -4.76
N HIS A 305 -14.14 8.54 -4.06
CA HIS A 305 -13.26 7.41 -3.75
C HIS A 305 -13.28 7.13 -2.25
N HIS A 306 -13.63 5.91 -1.89
CA HIS A 306 -13.72 5.43 -0.51
C HIS A 306 -12.57 4.44 -0.27
N LEU A 307 -11.61 4.82 0.57
CA LEU A 307 -10.43 4.04 0.89
C LEU A 307 -10.73 3.11 2.06
N CYS A 308 -11.15 1.91 1.75
CA CYS A 308 -11.62 0.87 2.68
C CYS A 308 -10.54 -0.19 2.95
N PHE A 309 -9.25 0.20 2.89
CA PHE A 309 -8.11 -0.67 3.17
C PHE A 309 -8.09 -1.16 4.61
N ASP A 310 -7.31 -2.21 4.88
CA ASP A 310 -7.15 -2.81 6.20
C ASP A 310 -6.73 -1.78 7.26
N ARG A 311 -7.06 -2.07 8.53
CA ARG A 311 -6.69 -1.20 9.67
C ARG A 311 -5.27 -1.45 10.19
N ASP A 312 -4.41 -1.97 9.38
CA ASP A 312 -3.00 -2.13 9.73
C ASP A 312 -2.10 -1.06 9.09
N VAL A 313 -0.81 -1.11 9.38
CA VAL A 313 0.19 -0.18 8.86
C VAL A 313 0.22 -0.18 7.31
N ALA A 314 0.02 -1.35 6.70
CA ALA A 314 0.03 -1.48 5.24
C ALA A 314 -1.17 -0.77 4.61
N GLY A 315 -2.39 -1.04 5.09
CA GLY A 315 -3.60 -0.43 4.54
C GLY A 315 -3.62 1.09 4.71
N ARG A 316 -3.14 1.60 5.84
CA ARG A 316 -2.99 3.06 6.07
C ARG A 316 -1.95 3.69 5.13
N THR A 317 -0.86 2.98 4.87
CA THR A 317 0.13 3.41 3.88
C THR A 317 -0.46 3.41 2.46
N PHE A 318 -1.30 2.45 2.11
CA PHE A 318 -1.97 2.41 0.82
C PHE A 318 -2.94 3.58 0.64
N ALA A 319 -3.66 3.95 1.70
CA ALA A 319 -4.51 5.14 1.70
C ALA A 319 -3.69 6.42 1.45
N LEU A 320 -2.53 6.56 2.11
CA LEU A 320 -1.62 7.67 1.81
C LEU A 320 -1.10 7.63 0.37
N ASN A 321 -0.69 6.47 -0.12
CA ASN A 321 -0.20 6.31 -1.49
C ASN A 321 -1.26 6.69 -2.53
N PHE A 322 -2.55 6.44 -2.24
CA PHE A 322 -3.65 6.92 -3.07
C PHE A 322 -3.68 8.45 -3.15
N LEU A 323 -3.52 9.14 -2.00
CA LEU A 323 -3.45 10.61 -1.98
C LEU A 323 -2.22 11.13 -2.72
N VAL A 324 -1.08 10.48 -2.56
CA VAL A 324 0.16 10.83 -3.28
C VAL A 324 -0.06 10.70 -4.79
N ALA A 325 -0.71 9.63 -5.26
CA ALA A 325 -1.08 9.45 -6.66
C ALA A 325 -2.02 10.54 -7.15
N ASN A 326 -3.08 10.86 -6.37
CA ASN A 326 -4.06 11.88 -6.71
C ASN A 326 -3.46 13.28 -6.80
N ASN A 327 -2.50 13.58 -5.93
CA ASN A 327 -1.84 14.89 -5.89
C ASN A 327 -0.61 14.99 -6.80
N ASN A 328 -0.22 13.93 -7.52
CA ASN A 328 1.05 13.83 -8.22
C ASN A 328 2.26 14.26 -7.35
N ALA A 329 2.16 14.01 -6.04
CA ALA A 329 3.14 14.47 -5.07
C ALA A 329 4.41 13.62 -5.10
N ASP A 330 5.57 14.26 -4.89
CA ASP A 330 6.84 13.56 -4.68
C ASP A 330 7.05 13.34 -3.19
N VAL A 331 6.70 12.15 -2.75
CA VAL A 331 6.77 11.78 -1.35
C VAL A 331 7.63 10.54 -1.22
N LYS A 332 8.65 10.62 -0.35
CA LYS A 332 9.47 9.48 0.01
C LYS A 332 9.01 8.93 1.35
N VAL A 333 8.66 7.67 1.37
CA VAL A 333 8.22 6.96 2.59
C VAL A 333 9.36 6.08 3.07
N MET A 334 9.81 6.32 4.30
CA MET A 334 10.90 5.58 4.95
C MET A 334 10.38 4.94 6.24
N ALA A 335 10.32 3.64 6.30
CA ALA A 335 9.92 2.93 7.52
C ALA A 335 11.00 3.05 8.60
N GLN A 336 10.60 3.38 9.83
CA GLN A 336 11.47 3.45 11.00
C GLN A 336 10.80 2.81 12.21
N GLY A 337 10.92 1.48 12.33
CA GLY A 337 10.22 0.72 13.39
C GLY A 337 8.70 0.78 13.22
N ASP A 338 7.99 1.13 14.30
CA ASP A 338 6.53 1.32 14.29
C ASP A 338 6.11 2.70 13.73
N SER A 339 7.06 3.58 13.48
CA SER A 339 6.85 4.90 12.88
C SER A 339 7.37 4.93 11.45
N THR A 340 6.84 5.85 10.66
CA THR A 340 7.27 6.07 9.28
C THR A 340 7.68 7.53 9.12
N ILE A 341 8.88 7.76 8.62
CA ILE A 341 9.32 9.09 8.21
C ILE A 341 8.85 9.31 6.77
N ILE A 342 8.12 10.39 6.58
CA ILE A 342 7.69 10.85 5.26
C ILE A 342 8.44 12.11 4.94
N GLU A 343 9.20 12.09 3.86
CA GLU A 343 9.83 13.28 3.29
C GLU A 343 8.95 13.81 2.16
N ALA A 344 8.40 15.00 2.37
CA ALA A 344 7.57 15.70 1.40
C ALA A 344 8.02 17.16 1.32
N ASN A 345 8.23 17.67 0.11
CA ASN A 345 8.66 19.05 -0.14
C ASN A 345 9.95 19.45 0.61
N GLY A 346 10.87 18.50 0.85
CA GLY A 346 12.12 18.74 1.61
C GLY A 346 11.97 18.69 3.12
N GLU A 347 10.76 18.56 3.65
CA GLU A 347 10.48 18.43 5.08
C GLU A 347 10.28 16.96 5.46
N LYS A 348 10.70 16.60 6.67
CA LYS A 348 10.55 15.24 7.22
C LYS A 348 9.46 15.24 8.29
N HIS A 349 8.45 14.41 8.07
CA HIS A 349 7.33 14.23 8.98
C HIS A 349 7.36 12.82 9.57
N LEU A 350 7.32 12.72 10.90
CA LEU A 350 7.14 11.44 11.58
C LEU A 350 5.65 11.15 11.72
N ILE A 351 5.20 10.01 11.16
CA ILE A 351 3.81 9.58 11.22
C ILE A 351 3.75 8.18 11.80
N ASN A 352 2.93 8.02 12.85
CA ASN A 352 2.68 6.72 13.45
C ASN A 352 1.51 6.04 12.74
N PHE A 353 1.80 5.12 11.81
CA PHE A 353 0.79 4.33 11.13
C PHE A 353 0.24 3.17 12.00
N ALA A 354 0.87 2.87 13.13
CA ALA A 354 0.35 1.88 14.07
C ALA A 354 -0.71 2.46 15.02
N ASP A 355 -0.87 3.79 15.07
CA ASP A 355 -1.84 4.47 15.92
C ASP A 355 -3.27 4.03 15.59
N ARG A 356 -4.01 3.55 16.60
CA ARG A 356 -5.41 3.12 16.45
C ARG A 356 -6.34 4.25 16.03
N ASP A 357 -6.03 5.48 16.43
CA ASP A 357 -6.78 6.68 16.11
C ASP A 357 -6.27 7.41 14.86
N PHE A 358 -5.50 6.72 14.02
CA PHE A 358 -5.00 7.24 12.75
C PHE A 358 -6.12 7.86 11.92
N LYS A 359 -5.91 9.12 11.50
CA LYS A 359 -6.79 9.86 10.62
C LYS A 359 -6.02 10.32 9.39
N LEU A 360 -6.46 9.86 8.24
CA LEU A 360 -5.82 10.21 6.97
C LEU A 360 -5.88 11.71 6.68
N GLU A 361 -6.96 12.38 7.10
CA GLU A 361 -7.14 13.83 6.97
C GLU A 361 -6.05 14.62 7.69
N GLU A 362 -5.67 14.20 8.90
CA GLU A 362 -4.60 14.88 9.66
C GLU A 362 -3.24 14.71 8.97
N VAL A 363 -2.99 13.52 8.41
CA VAL A 363 -1.76 13.25 7.63
C VAL A 363 -1.77 14.04 6.33
N ALA A 364 -2.91 14.08 5.62
CA ALA A 364 -3.07 14.86 4.39
C ALA A 364 -2.78 16.35 4.63
N ASN A 365 -3.30 16.91 5.73
CA ASN A 365 -3.06 18.30 6.09
C ASN A 365 -1.58 18.56 6.40
N LYS A 366 -0.92 17.69 7.17
CA LYS A 366 0.53 17.80 7.48
C LYS A 366 1.40 17.79 6.23
N LEU A 367 1.03 16.97 5.24
CA LEU A 367 1.77 16.80 3.99
C LEU A 367 1.27 17.71 2.86
N HIS A 368 0.33 18.60 3.15
CA HIS A 368 -0.30 19.50 2.17
C HIS A 368 -0.91 18.75 0.96
N LEU A 369 -1.50 17.56 1.21
CA LEU A 369 -2.19 16.77 0.19
C LEU A 369 -3.68 17.10 0.15
N ASN A 370 -4.25 17.19 -1.06
CA ASN A 370 -5.66 17.42 -1.26
C ASN A 370 -6.48 16.12 -1.13
N MET A 371 -7.58 16.15 -0.40
CA MET A 371 -8.57 15.07 -0.30
C MET A 371 -9.71 15.20 -1.31
N GLY A 372 -9.77 16.30 -2.10
CA GLY A 372 -10.61 16.42 -3.28
C GLY A 372 -9.91 15.85 -4.51
N MET A 373 -10.64 15.65 -5.60
CA MET A 373 -10.01 15.34 -6.89
C MET A 373 -9.18 16.53 -7.34
N VAL A 374 -7.92 16.28 -7.73
CA VAL A 374 -7.00 17.34 -8.15
C VAL A 374 -7.47 17.93 -9.48
N SER A 375 -7.79 19.23 -9.47
CA SER A 375 -8.07 19.98 -10.70
C SER A 375 -6.77 20.43 -11.36
N ASP A 376 -6.84 20.73 -12.67
CA ASP A 376 -5.69 21.28 -13.42
C ASP A 376 -5.14 22.55 -12.77
N LYS A 377 -6.04 23.43 -12.27
CA LYS A 377 -5.66 24.66 -11.58
C LYS A 377 -4.88 24.38 -10.28
N LEU A 378 -5.32 23.43 -9.46
CA LEU A 378 -4.59 23.04 -8.25
C LEU A 378 -3.26 22.38 -8.60
N SER A 379 -3.25 21.52 -9.62
CA SER A 379 -2.02 20.91 -10.13
C SER A 379 -1.02 21.98 -10.59
N ALA A 380 -1.49 23.01 -11.29
CA ALA A 380 -0.67 24.15 -11.69
C ALA A 380 -0.07 24.91 -10.50
N TYR A 381 -0.88 25.22 -9.48
CA TYR A 381 -0.39 25.85 -8.26
C TYR A 381 0.66 25.00 -7.54
N MET A 382 0.41 23.70 -7.43
CA MET A 382 1.34 22.76 -6.80
C MET A 382 2.67 22.66 -7.57
N MET A 383 2.62 22.64 -8.90
CA MET A 383 3.82 22.67 -9.74
C MET A 383 4.60 23.96 -9.58
N SER A 384 3.93 25.12 -9.60
CA SER A 384 4.57 26.43 -9.41
C SER A 384 5.29 26.51 -8.06
N LEU A 385 4.62 26.10 -6.99
CA LEU A 385 5.21 26.11 -5.65
C LEU A 385 6.46 25.22 -5.53
N ARG A 386 6.48 24.09 -6.28
CA ARG A 386 7.53 23.08 -6.19
C ARG A 386 8.74 23.38 -7.07
N ASN A 387 8.50 23.90 -8.28
CA ASN A 387 9.50 24.02 -9.32
C ASN A 387 9.81 25.47 -9.71
N ASP A 388 9.20 26.44 -9.00
CA ASP A 388 9.21 27.85 -9.36
C ASP A 388 8.80 28.10 -10.83
N SER A 389 7.95 27.22 -11.39
CA SER A 389 7.46 27.29 -12.75
C SER A 389 6.05 27.86 -12.76
N ILE A 390 5.89 28.97 -13.47
CA ILE A 390 4.61 29.70 -13.58
C ILE A 390 3.94 29.56 -14.92
N PHE A 391 4.53 28.78 -15.82
CA PHE A 391 4.02 28.54 -17.16
C PHE A 391 3.70 27.05 -17.41
N SER A 392 2.65 26.81 -18.19
CA SER A 392 2.38 25.51 -18.80
C SER A 392 2.00 25.76 -20.28
N GLY A 393 2.91 25.41 -21.16
CA GLY A 393 2.77 25.82 -22.57
C GLY A 393 2.84 27.33 -22.72
N ASP A 394 1.82 27.94 -23.32
CA ASP A 394 1.76 29.38 -23.57
C ASP A 394 0.87 30.13 -22.54
N GLU A 395 0.38 29.45 -21.50
CA GLU A 395 -0.55 30.01 -20.53
C GLU A 395 0.10 30.28 -19.17
N TRP A 396 -0.27 31.42 -18.55
CA TRP A 396 0.07 31.74 -17.16
C TRP A 396 -0.71 30.85 -16.20
N LEU A 397 -0.02 30.13 -15.34
CA LEU A 397 -0.63 29.20 -14.37
C LEU A 397 -1.14 29.91 -13.10
N LEU A 398 -0.61 31.12 -12.83
CA LEU A 398 -0.87 31.84 -11.57
C LEU A 398 -1.74 33.07 -11.80
N PRO A 399 -2.57 33.45 -10.82
CA PRO A 399 -3.22 34.76 -10.77
C PRO A 399 -2.21 35.91 -10.77
N LYS A 400 -2.67 37.09 -11.23
CA LYS A 400 -1.81 38.26 -11.43
C LYS A 400 -1.05 38.68 -10.16
N ASP A 401 -1.70 38.68 -9.01
CA ASP A 401 -1.12 39.00 -7.70
C ASP A 401 0.04 38.06 -7.32
N LEU A 402 -0.11 36.78 -7.59
CA LEU A 402 0.97 35.80 -7.38
C LEU A 402 2.09 35.93 -8.41
N LEU A 403 1.75 36.33 -9.65
CA LEU A 403 2.73 36.62 -10.69
C LEU A 403 3.59 37.85 -10.32
N ASP A 404 2.97 38.89 -9.73
CA ASP A 404 3.69 40.09 -9.28
C ASP A 404 4.68 39.76 -8.16
N LEU A 405 4.31 38.88 -7.22
CA LEU A 405 5.20 38.39 -6.17
C LEU A 405 6.32 37.51 -6.73
N TYR A 406 6.01 36.65 -7.70
CA TYR A 406 7.03 35.84 -8.38
C TYR A 406 8.02 36.71 -9.14
N GLY A 407 7.54 37.70 -9.90
CA GLY A 407 8.40 38.63 -10.65
C GLY A 407 9.37 39.40 -9.73
N LYS A 408 8.91 39.77 -8.51
CA LYS A 408 9.79 40.36 -7.52
C LYS A 408 10.86 39.37 -7.05
N TYR A 409 10.47 38.17 -6.69
CA TYR A 409 11.41 37.11 -6.29
C TYR A 409 12.43 36.81 -7.40
N GLU A 410 11.98 36.68 -8.65
CA GLU A 410 12.84 36.45 -9.82
C GLU A 410 13.85 37.58 -10.01
N SER A 411 13.41 38.87 -9.91
CA SER A 411 14.30 40.03 -9.99
C SER A 411 15.37 40.04 -8.88
N ASP A 412 14.97 39.75 -7.63
CA ASP A 412 15.91 39.69 -6.50
C ASP A 412 16.89 38.50 -6.64
N ALA A 413 16.44 37.40 -7.26
CA ALA A 413 17.29 36.25 -7.55
C ALA A 413 18.32 36.58 -8.65
N GLU A 414 17.91 37.25 -9.72
CA GLU A 414 18.80 37.71 -10.78
C GLU A 414 19.87 38.69 -10.23
N GLU A 415 19.47 39.63 -9.36
CA GLU A 415 20.39 40.55 -8.71
C GLU A 415 21.41 39.81 -7.85
N TYR A 416 20.96 38.85 -7.03
CA TYR A 416 21.86 38.08 -6.17
C TYR A 416 22.85 37.25 -6.98
N TYR A 417 22.38 36.52 -7.98
CA TYR A 417 23.24 35.62 -8.75
C TYR A 417 24.21 36.40 -9.65
N SER A 418 23.77 37.50 -10.25
CA SER A 418 24.65 38.34 -11.06
C SER A 418 25.72 39.04 -10.19
N SER A 419 25.35 39.57 -9.02
CA SER A 419 26.26 40.17 -8.06
C SER A 419 27.30 39.17 -7.55
N LYS A 420 26.86 37.97 -7.21
CA LYS A 420 27.73 36.87 -6.79
C LYS A 420 28.68 36.41 -7.89
N GLN A 421 28.23 36.35 -9.14
CA GLN A 421 29.05 35.94 -10.28
C GLN A 421 30.05 36.99 -10.70
N SER A 422 29.70 38.28 -10.58
CA SER A 422 30.59 39.39 -10.95
C SER A 422 31.83 39.49 -10.08
N GLY A 423 31.71 39.07 -8.81
CA GLY A 423 32.78 39.20 -7.81
C GLY A 423 33.18 40.65 -7.44
N LEU A 424 32.40 41.63 -7.93
CA LEU A 424 32.68 43.06 -7.75
C LEU A 424 31.98 43.63 -6.52
N VAL A 425 31.05 42.91 -5.93
CA VAL A 425 30.25 43.33 -4.76
C VAL A 425 30.95 42.86 -3.47
N CYS A 426 31.02 43.74 -2.46
CA CYS A 426 31.60 43.35 -1.19
C CYS A 426 30.75 42.32 -0.45
N GLN A 427 31.33 41.59 0.53
CA GLN A 427 30.62 40.52 1.22
C GLN A 427 29.41 41.00 2.04
N ASP A 428 29.49 42.21 2.61
CA ASP A 428 28.41 42.79 3.40
C ASP A 428 27.22 43.13 2.49
N ASP A 429 27.46 43.80 1.36
CA ASP A 429 26.43 44.12 0.37
C ASP A 429 25.81 42.82 -0.24
N LEU A 430 26.63 41.82 -0.50
CA LEU A 430 26.13 40.51 -1.01
C LEU A 430 25.26 39.80 0.03
N SER A 431 25.58 39.98 1.31
CA SER A 431 24.75 39.45 2.42
C SER A 431 23.39 40.16 2.47
N ASP A 432 23.33 41.46 2.26
CA ASP A 432 22.09 42.24 2.26
C ASP A 432 21.23 41.88 1.04
N ILE A 433 21.82 41.75 -0.17
CA ILE A 433 21.13 41.29 -1.36
C ILE A 433 20.56 39.87 -1.16
N ARG A 434 21.34 38.98 -0.55
CA ARG A 434 20.86 37.62 -0.20
C ARG A 434 19.67 37.64 0.75
N LYS A 435 19.69 38.52 1.77
CA LYS A 435 18.59 38.66 2.70
C LYS A 435 17.32 39.16 2.01
N THR A 436 17.44 40.11 1.08
CA THR A 436 16.32 40.57 0.25
C THR A 436 15.72 39.43 -0.58
N LEU A 437 16.55 38.60 -1.20
CA LEU A 437 16.12 37.41 -1.92
C LEU A 437 15.39 36.39 -1.01
N GLU A 438 15.94 36.12 0.19
CA GLU A 438 15.30 35.20 1.14
C GLU A 438 13.94 35.73 1.62
N GLU A 439 13.79 37.04 1.80
CA GLU A 439 12.54 37.71 2.17
C GLU A 439 11.50 37.65 1.03
N SER A 440 11.86 37.96 -0.19
CA SER A 440 10.95 37.88 -1.34
C SER A 440 10.53 36.47 -1.68
N HIS A 441 11.45 35.51 -1.61
CA HIS A 441 11.14 34.09 -1.76
C HIS A 441 10.15 33.60 -0.69
N LYS A 442 10.35 34.03 0.56
CA LYS A 442 9.43 33.70 1.66
C LYS A 442 8.04 34.27 1.42
N VAL A 443 7.93 35.53 1.05
CA VAL A 443 6.64 36.21 0.78
C VAL A 443 5.91 35.51 -0.36
N TYR A 444 6.58 35.20 -1.48
CA TYR A 444 6.01 34.46 -2.58
C TYR A 444 5.55 33.06 -2.16
N SER A 445 6.40 32.30 -1.46
CA SER A 445 6.08 30.93 -1.02
C SER A 445 4.92 30.90 -0.03
N ASP A 446 4.84 31.85 0.89
CA ASP A 446 3.73 31.94 1.85
C ASP A 446 2.42 32.31 1.16
N ALA A 447 2.44 33.25 0.20
CA ALA A 447 1.27 33.60 -0.61
C ALA A 447 0.79 32.43 -1.47
N MET A 448 1.69 31.68 -2.08
CA MET A 448 1.36 30.48 -2.84
C MET A 448 0.73 29.39 -1.96
N ARG A 449 1.27 29.16 -0.77
CA ARG A 449 0.70 28.21 0.19
C ARG A 449 -0.71 28.62 0.62
N ALA A 450 -0.92 29.93 0.86
CA ALA A 450 -2.24 30.47 1.18
C ALA A 450 -3.24 30.27 0.02
N ALA A 451 -2.86 30.57 -1.22
CA ALA A 451 -3.68 30.37 -2.39
C ALA A 451 -4.03 28.89 -2.63
N VAL A 452 -3.08 27.99 -2.43
CA VAL A 452 -3.32 26.53 -2.50
C VAL A 452 -4.27 26.08 -1.40
N ALA A 453 -4.12 26.60 -0.16
CA ALA A 453 -5.02 26.26 0.95
C ALA A 453 -6.44 26.75 0.71
N GLU A 454 -6.61 27.99 0.23
CA GLU A 454 -7.92 28.56 -0.12
C GLU A 454 -8.58 27.77 -1.25
N PHE A 455 -7.82 27.46 -2.29
CA PHE A 455 -8.34 26.66 -3.40
C PHE A 455 -8.75 25.25 -2.97
N ARG A 456 -7.97 24.60 -2.08
CA ARG A 456 -8.35 23.30 -1.49
C ARG A 456 -9.65 23.39 -0.70
N ALA A 457 -9.81 24.41 0.12
CA ALA A 457 -11.01 24.61 0.90
C ALA A 457 -12.27 24.78 0.02
N SER A 458 -12.09 25.29 -1.20
CA SER A 458 -13.16 25.44 -2.20
C SER A 458 -13.50 24.17 -2.98
N GLN A 459 -12.67 23.12 -2.90
CA GLN A 459 -12.91 21.85 -3.58
C GLN A 459 -13.83 20.96 -2.76
N ASP A 460 -14.80 20.33 -3.41
CA ASP A 460 -15.61 19.31 -2.79
C ASP A 460 -14.72 18.11 -2.41
N LYS A 461 -14.79 17.71 -1.14
CA LYS A 461 -14.12 16.48 -0.69
C LYS A 461 -14.70 15.30 -1.44
N ARG A 462 -13.82 14.52 -2.10
CA ARG A 462 -14.21 13.33 -2.88
C ARG A 462 -13.45 12.08 -2.51
N ILE A 463 -12.51 12.19 -1.58
CA ILE A 463 -11.73 11.06 -1.07
C ILE A 463 -12.06 10.90 0.41
N TYR A 464 -12.52 9.71 0.76
CA TYR A 464 -12.95 9.36 2.10
C TYR A 464 -12.10 8.19 2.61
N TYR A 465 -11.63 8.26 3.85
CA TYR A 465 -10.98 7.14 4.51
C TYR A 465 -12.03 6.42 5.35
N GLU A 466 -12.42 5.23 4.91
CA GLU A 466 -13.50 4.43 5.50
C GLU A 466 -13.02 2.99 5.75
N PRO A 467 -12.10 2.77 6.70
CA PRO A 467 -11.71 1.41 7.09
C PRO A 467 -12.85 0.72 7.84
N CYS A 468 -12.72 -0.59 8.08
CA CYS A 468 -13.66 -1.35 8.92
C CYS A 468 -13.73 -0.79 10.36
N ASP A 469 -14.62 -1.31 11.20
CA ASP A 469 -14.73 -0.90 12.61
C ASP A 469 -13.41 -1.12 13.36
N LYS A 470 -13.17 -0.31 14.41
CA LYS A 470 -11.93 -0.30 15.19
C LYS A 470 -11.57 -1.65 15.84
N SER A 471 -12.57 -2.49 16.08
CA SER A 471 -12.40 -3.81 16.68
C SER A 471 -11.86 -4.87 15.72
N TYR A 472 -11.86 -4.60 14.41
CA TYR A 472 -11.49 -5.56 13.37
C TYR A 472 -10.29 -5.09 12.57
N LYS A 473 -9.58 -6.05 11.99
CA LYS A 473 -8.44 -5.77 11.11
C LYS A 473 -8.90 -5.39 9.71
N ASP A 474 -9.84 -6.15 9.16
CA ASP A 474 -10.35 -6.00 7.80
C ASP A 474 -11.87 -6.22 7.74
N TRP A 475 -12.48 -5.99 6.58
CA TRP A 475 -13.92 -6.12 6.39
C TRP A 475 -14.43 -7.56 6.45
N ASN A 476 -13.61 -8.53 6.07
CA ASN A 476 -14.01 -9.93 6.16
C ASN A 476 -13.99 -10.42 7.61
N ASP A 477 -13.03 -9.96 8.42
CA ASP A 477 -13.02 -10.22 9.85
C ASP A 477 -14.21 -9.55 10.55
N GLN A 478 -14.61 -8.34 10.14
CA GLN A 478 -15.83 -7.70 10.64
C GLN A 478 -17.09 -8.50 10.29
N LEU A 479 -17.20 -9.01 9.06
CA LEU A 479 -18.33 -9.84 8.65
C LEU A 479 -18.42 -11.14 9.46
N LEU A 480 -17.27 -11.71 9.83
CA LEU A 480 -17.15 -12.96 10.60
C LEU A 480 -17.16 -12.74 12.12
N ASP A 481 -17.27 -11.49 12.60
CA ASP A 481 -17.11 -11.08 14.01
C ASP A 481 -15.80 -11.56 14.66
N LYS A 482 -14.72 -11.62 13.88
CA LYS A 482 -13.38 -11.99 14.35
C LYS A 482 -12.63 -10.76 14.83
N LYS A 483 -12.80 -10.39 16.09
CA LYS A 483 -12.15 -9.22 16.68
C LYS A 483 -10.63 -9.38 16.72
N ALA A 484 -9.91 -8.43 16.17
CA ALA A 484 -8.45 -8.37 16.21
C ALA A 484 -7.95 -7.89 17.58
N TYR A 485 -8.82 -7.17 18.33
CA TYR A 485 -8.52 -6.60 19.63
C TYR A 485 -9.68 -6.91 20.58
N SER A 486 -9.37 -7.53 21.71
CA SER A 486 -10.36 -7.63 22.79
C SER A 486 -10.58 -6.24 23.40
N GLN A 487 -11.80 -5.93 23.82
CA GLN A 487 -12.11 -4.69 24.55
C GLN A 487 -11.34 -4.54 25.88
N THR A 488 -10.61 -5.57 26.29
CA THR A 488 -9.79 -5.63 27.51
C THR A 488 -8.42 -4.97 27.37
N ASP A 489 -8.03 -4.47 26.20
CA ASP A 489 -6.78 -3.69 26.00
C ASP A 489 -6.95 -2.18 26.27
N GLU A 490 -8.08 -1.72 26.77
CA GLU A 490 -8.16 -0.48 27.53
C GLU A 490 -7.51 -0.77 28.90
N ILE A 491 -6.22 -0.45 28.99
CA ILE A 491 -5.52 -0.37 30.28
C ILE A 491 -6.26 0.71 31.06
N GLU A 492 -7.17 0.33 31.94
CA GLU A 492 -7.58 1.20 33.03
C GLU A 492 -6.32 1.43 33.87
N THR A 493 -5.65 2.55 33.64
CA THR A 493 -4.67 3.08 34.57
C THR A 493 -5.41 3.40 35.86
N ALA A 494 -5.46 2.46 36.76
CA ALA A 494 -5.85 2.72 38.13
C ALA A 494 -4.67 3.43 38.79
N PHE A 495 -4.90 4.63 39.29
CA PHE A 495 -3.93 5.33 40.14
C PHE A 495 -4.06 4.78 41.57
N ASP A 496 -2.92 4.50 42.21
CA ASP A 496 -2.92 4.24 43.64
C ASP A 496 -3.24 5.53 44.44
N ASP A 497 -3.50 5.40 45.72
CA ASP A 497 -3.81 6.55 46.59
C ASP A 497 -2.68 7.59 46.68
N ASN A 498 -1.53 7.35 46.04
CA ASN A 498 -0.37 8.22 45.94
C ASN A 498 -0.17 8.79 44.49
N GLY A 499 -1.04 8.45 43.54
CA GLY A 499 -1.00 8.98 42.16
C GLY A 499 0.01 8.31 41.24
N ASN A 500 0.46 7.08 41.52
CA ASN A 500 1.35 6.32 40.65
C ASN A 500 0.56 5.32 39.80
N ASP A 501 0.99 5.11 38.54
CA ASP A 501 0.44 4.12 37.61
C ASP A 501 0.64 2.68 38.16
N VAL A 502 -0.45 1.98 38.42
CA VAL A 502 -0.42 0.55 38.78
C VAL A 502 -0.88 -0.27 37.58
N VAL A 503 0.02 -1.06 37.01
CA VAL A 503 -0.31 -2.06 36.00
C VAL A 503 -0.92 -3.28 36.70
N VAL A 504 -2.22 -3.51 36.50
CA VAL A 504 -2.90 -4.70 36.99
C VAL A 504 -2.85 -5.76 35.91
N GLU A 505 -1.94 -6.72 36.02
CA GLU A 505 -1.93 -7.93 35.21
C GLU A 505 -3.05 -8.87 35.67
N ARG A 506 -4.06 -9.09 34.84
CA ARG A 506 -5.08 -10.14 35.03
C ARG A 506 -4.85 -11.27 34.01
N GLU A 507 -3.87 -12.12 34.29
CA GLU A 507 -3.67 -13.35 33.49
C GLU A 507 -4.54 -14.55 33.98
N GLU A 508 -5.12 -14.51 35.15
CA GLU A 508 -5.75 -15.70 35.75
C GLU A 508 -7.21 -15.96 35.35
N GLU A 509 -7.97 -14.94 34.91
CA GLU A 509 -9.39 -15.14 34.54
C GLU A 509 -9.60 -15.76 33.15
N TYR A 510 -8.61 -15.69 32.27
CA TYR A 510 -8.73 -16.20 30.87
C TYR A 510 -8.52 -17.73 30.77
N GLU A 511 -7.68 -18.31 31.62
CA GLU A 511 -7.47 -19.76 31.63
C GLU A 511 -8.67 -20.53 32.22
N GLU A 512 -9.40 -19.95 33.13
CA GLU A 512 -10.56 -20.61 33.78
C GLU A 512 -11.79 -20.61 32.86
N LYS A 513 -12.00 -19.55 32.05
CA LYS A 513 -13.11 -19.45 31.10
C LYS A 513 -12.96 -20.39 29.91
N ASN A 514 -11.75 -20.49 29.36
CA ASN A 514 -11.45 -21.42 28.26
C ASN A 514 -11.54 -22.89 28.70
N LYS A 515 -11.14 -23.21 29.96
CA LYS A 515 -11.29 -24.57 30.50
C LYS A 515 -12.75 -24.98 30.73
N ASN A 516 -13.61 -24.01 31.03
CA ASN A 516 -15.04 -24.27 31.22
C ASN A 516 -15.78 -24.44 29.86
N GLU A 517 -15.44 -23.65 28.84
CA GLU A 517 -16.02 -23.81 27.49
C GLU A 517 -15.60 -25.13 26.83
N GLU A 518 -14.34 -25.54 26.96
CA GLU A 518 -13.89 -26.86 26.48
C GLU A 518 -14.52 -28.03 27.26
N ALA A 519 -14.85 -27.84 28.51
CA ALA A 519 -15.53 -28.87 29.32
C ALA A 519 -17.01 -29.03 28.92
N GLU A 520 -17.71 -27.94 28.61
CA GLU A 520 -19.08 -27.93 28.13
C GLU A 520 -19.19 -28.54 26.70
N GLU A 521 -18.27 -28.21 25.79
CA GLU A 521 -18.25 -28.84 24.47
C GLU A 521 -18.01 -30.35 24.51
N ARG A 522 -17.13 -30.83 25.41
CA ARG A 522 -16.91 -32.27 25.59
C ARG A 522 -18.10 -32.99 26.23
N GLU A 523 -18.90 -32.32 27.05
CA GLU A 523 -20.15 -32.88 27.57
C GLU A 523 -21.25 -32.94 26.53
N GLU A 524 -21.34 -31.92 25.64
CA GLU A 524 -22.29 -31.92 24.54
C GLU A 524 -21.94 -32.99 23.50
N GLU A 525 -20.66 -33.18 23.16
CA GLU A 525 -20.23 -34.27 22.26
C GLU A 525 -20.56 -35.66 22.87
N LYS A 526 -20.36 -35.85 24.14
CA LYS A 526 -20.76 -37.10 24.83
C LYS A 526 -22.27 -37.30 24.78
N LYS A 527 -23.09 -36.27 24.96
CA LYS A 527 -24.56 -36.37 24.86
C LYS A 527 -25.01 -36.69 23.42
N ARG A 528 -24.37 -36.11 22.40
CA ARG A 528 -24.66 -36.42 20.99
C ARG A 528 -24.27 -37.85 20.59
N SER A 529 -23.19 -38.39 21.14
CA SER A 529 -22.78 -39.77 20.84
C SER A 529 -23.66 -40.83 21.52
N TRP A 530 -24.42 -40.45 22.56
CA TRP A 530 -25.34 -41.33 23.27
C TRP A 530 -26.71 -41.48 22.56
N PHE A 531 -27.08 -40.50 21.71
CA PHE A 531 -28.33 -40.52 20.93
C PHE A 531 -28.20 -41.23 19.56
N HIS A 532 -27.01 -41.71 19.20
CA HIS A 532 -26.75 -42.46 17.97
C HIS A 532 -26.30 -43.91 18.18
N ARG A 533 -26.64 -44.50 19.36
CA ARG A 533 -26.54 -45.95 19.59
C ARG A 533 -27.91 -46.59 19.73
#